data_7b14c8ce705f9fb1436c3cd19e7ad7f3
#
_entry.id   7b14c8ce705f9fb1436c3cd19e7ad7f3
#
_cell.length_a   1.000
_cell.length_b   1.000
_cell.length_c   1.000
_cell.angle_alpha   90.00
_cell.angle_beta   90.00
_cell.angle_gamma   90.00
#
_symmetry.space_group_name_H-M   'P 1'
#
loop_
_entity.id
_entity.type
_entity.pdbx_description
1 polymer ?
#
loop_
_entity_poly.entity_id
_entity_poly.type
_entity_poly.pdbx_seq_one_letter_code
_entity_poly.pdbx_strand_id
1 'polypeptide(L)'
;MESEARLVMLDGGLPAPELQYRIIDGNGDVRRLDFAWPDAGVAAEYEGVDWHSGAHEMRRDRRKLAAVQDAGWVSVPVLFEDVRYRPAELVARLKRHLHRAAA
;
A
#
# COMPACT_ATOMS: atom_id res chain seq x y z
N MET A 1 -12.18 3.15 6.67
CA MET A 1 -11.95 2.83 5.24
C MET A 1 -11.02 1.62 5.01
N GLU A 2 -10.06 1.39 5.91
CA GLU A 2 -9.19 0.21 5.80
C GLU A 2 -9.98 -1.11 5.81
N SER A 3 -11.02 -1.21 6.62
CA SER A 3 -11.87 -2.40 6.66
C SER A 3 -12.60 -2.64 5.34
N GLU A 4 -13.08 -1.59 4.71
CA GLU A 4 -13.70 -1.69 3.38
C GLU A 4 -12.69 -2.12 2.33
N ALA A 5 -11.48 -1.53 2.36
CA ALA A 5 -10.41 -1.89 1.44
C ALA A 5 -10.04 -3.36 1.57
N ARG A 6 -9.94 -3.86 2.80
CA ARG A 6 -9.65 -5.27 3.05
C ARG A 6 -10.72 -6.18 2.46
N LEU A 7 -11.99 -5.82 2.66
CA LEU A 7 -13.10 -6.61 2.09
C LEU A 7 -13.05 -6.63 0.56
N VAL A 8 -12.76 -5.49 -0.06
CA VAL A 8 -12.61 -5.40 -1.51
C VAL A 8 -11.50 -6.35 -1.99
N MET A 9 -10.38 -6.38 -1.29
CA MET A 9 -9.27 -7.24 -1.63
C MET A 9 -9.64 -8.72 -1.53
N LEU A 10 -10.27 -9.11 -0.43
CA LEU A 10 -10.67 -10.50 -0.20
C LEU A 10 -11.75 -10.94 -1.18
N ASP A 11 -12.77 -10.11 -1.41
CA ASP A 11 -13.84 -10.40 -2.35
C ASP A 11 -13.32 -10.50 -3.78
N GLY A 12 -12.28 -9.75 -4.10
CA GLY A 12 -11.63 -9.80 -5.40
C GLY A 12 -10.71 -10.99 -5.63
N GLY A 13 -10.55 -11.85 -4.63
CA GLY A 13 -9.74 -13.05 -4.74
C GLY A 13 -8.25 -12.86 -4.52
N LEU A 14 -7.84 -11.73 -3.92
CA LEU A 14 -6.45 -11.55 -3.54
C LEU A 14 -6.09 -12.44 -2.35
N PRO A 15 -4.83 -12.87 -2.23
CA PRO A 15 -4.38 -13.49 -0.98
C PRO A 15 -4.64 -12.56 0.19
N ALA A 16 -4.94 -13.12 1.36
CA ALA A 16 -5.19 -12.30 2.54
C ALA A 16 -3.93 -11.51 2.91
N PRO A 17 -4.01 -10.19 2.96
CA PRO A 17 -2.85 -9.38 3.36
C PRO A 17 -2.61 -9.46 4.85
N GLU A 18 -1.35 -9.27 5.24
CA GLU A 18 -1.01 -8.96 6.62
C GLU A 18 -1.41 -7.50 6.89
N LEU A 19 -2.08 -7.25 8.01
CA LEU A 19 -2.54 -5.92 8.36
C LEU A 19 -1.54 -5.25 9.30
N GLN A 20 -1.33 -3.95 9.10
CA GLN A 20 -0.47 -3.15 9.97
C GLN A 20 0.91 -3.81 10.15
N TYR A 21 1.51 -4.19 9.04
CA TYR A 21 2.74 -4.96 9.02
C TYR A 21 3.95 -4.06 9.27
N ARG A 22 4.80 -4.42 10.22
CA ARG A 22 5.99 -3.63 10.57
C ARG A 22 7.19 -4.09 9.78
N ILE A 23 7.90 -3.10 9.23
CA ILE A 23 9.17 -3.32 8.55
C ILE A 23 10.21 -2.34 9.08
N ILE A 24 11.47 -2.64 8.82
CA ILE A 24 12.56 -1.68 8.99
C ILE A 24 12.83 -1.10 7.62
N ASP A 25 12.71 0.21 7.48
CA ASP A 25 12.91 0.88 6.19
C ASP A 25 14.39 1.08 5.86
N GLY A 26 14.68 1.68 4.71
CA GLY A 26 16.06 1.91 4.26
C GLY A 26 16.87 2.85 5.13
N ASN A 27 16.21 3.62 6.01
CA ASN A 27 16.86 4.51 6.96
C ASN A 27 17.04 3.88 8.35
N GLY A 28 16.59 2.64 8.53
CA GLY A 28 16.65 1.96 9.82
C GLY A 28 15.48 2.27 10.74
N ASP A 29 14.46 2.97 10.24
CA ASP A 29 13.27 3.31 11.02
C ASP A 29 12.19 2.24 10.89
N VAL A 30 11.40 2.08 11.94
CA VAL A 30 10.24 1.19 11.90
C VAL A 30 9.12 1.88 11.13
N ARG A 31 8.58 1.18 10.13
CA ARG A 31 7.41 1.62 9.37
C ARG A 31 6.31 0.59 9.48
N ARG A 32 5.08 1.05 9.49
CA ARG A 32 3.91 0.18 9.54
C ARG A 32 3.15 0.32 8.23
N LEU A 33 3.03 -0.82 7.52
CA LEU A 33 2.34 -0.89 6.24
C LEU A 33 0.90 -1.31 6.48
N ASP A 34 -0.05 -0.63 5.87
CA ASP A 34 -1.49 -0.89 6.11
C ASP A 34 -1.86 -2.32 5.69
N PHE A 35 -1.47 -2.71 4.50
CA PHE A 35 -1.69 -4.03 3.94
C PHE A 35 -0.39 -4.52 3.34
N ALA A 36 0.03 -5.73 3.64
CA ALA A 36 1.28 -6.26 3.13
C ALA A 36 1.14 -7.71 2.68
N TRP A 37 1.84 -8.02 1.61
CA TRP A 37 2.06 -9.39 1.13
C TRP A 37 3.57 -9.62 1.19
N PRO A 38 4.09 -10.02 2.37
CA PRO A 38 5.54 -10.08 2.59
C PRO A 38 6.27 -11.01 1.62
N ASP A 39 5.67 -12.13 1.27
CA ASP A 39 6.29 -13.06 0.33
C ASP A 39 6.52 -12.45 -1.04
N ALA A 40 5.68 -11.50 -1.42
CA ALA A 40 5.78 -10.78 -2.69
C ALA A 40 6.55 -9.48 -2.57
N GLY A 41 6.77 -8.97 -1.36
CA GLY A 41 7.36 -7.66 -1.16
C GLY A 41 6.47 -6.52 -1.65
N VAL A 42 5.15 -6.70 -1.61
CA VAL A 42 4.17 -5.72 -2.06
C VAL A 42 3.36 -5.24 -0.88
N ALA A 43 3.13 -3.94 -0.83
CA ALA A 43 2.28 -3.31 0.17
C ALA A 43 1.24 -2.42 -0.48
N ALA A 44 0.09 -2.30 0.16
CA ALA A 44 -0.93 -1.32 -0.22
C ALA A 44 -1.10 -0.36 0.96
N GLU A 45 -1.05 0.92 0.65
CA GLU A 45 -1.15 1.98 1.65
C GLU A 45 -2.37 2.83 1.36
N TYR A 46 -3.28 2.90 2.34
CA TYR A 46 -4.45 3.74 2.19
C TYR A 46 -4.07 5.20 2.38
N GLU A 47 -4.36 6.02 1.38
CA GLU A 47 -4.15 7.46 1.45
C GLU A 47 -5.50 8.14 1.66
N GLY A 48 -5.72 8.68 2.85
CA GLY A 48 -6.88 9.47 3.14
C GLY A 48 -6.83 10.83 2.46
N VAL A 49 -7.93 11.56 2.52
CA VAL A 49 -7.96 12.95 2.04
C VAL A 49 -7.00 13.76 2.89
N ASP A 50 -5.94 14.25 2.27
CA ASP A 50 -4.94 15.04 2.97
C ASP A 50 -5.28 16.52 2.84
N TRP A 51 -5.73 17.12 3.93
CA TRP A 51 -6.04 18.54 3.99
C TRP A 51 -4.79 19.40 4.19
N HIS A 52 -3.63 18.78 4.41
CA HIS A 52 -2.38 19.43 4.73
C HIS A 52 -1.33 19.22 3.65
N SER A 53 -1.70 19.43 2.40
CA SER A 53 -0.83 19.19 1.26
C SER A 53 0.17 20.33 1.02
N GLY A 54 0.97 20.67 2.04
CA GLY A 54 2.07 21.61 1.88
C GLY A 54 3.29 20.96 1.26
N ALA A 55 4.18 21.76 0.67
CA ALA A 55 5.42 21.27 0.07
C ALA A 55 6.29 20.47 1.07
N HIS A 56 6.27 20.86 2.33
CA HIS A 56 7.02 20.18 3.39
C HIS A 56 6.48 18.76 3.64
N GLU A 57 5.16 18.61 3.69
CA GLU A 57 4.53 17.31 3.90
C GLU A 57 4.71 16.39 2.69
N MET A 58 4.64 16.95 1.48
CA MET A 58 4.91 16.19 0.26
C MET A 58 6.32 15.64 0.24
N ARG A 59 7.31 16.42 0.69
CA ARG A 59 8.69 15.96 0.78
C ARG A 59 8.84 14.85 1.82
N ARG A 60 8.17 14.98 2.95
CA ARG A 60 8.19 13.94 3.99
C ARG A 60 7.61 12.64 3.47
N ASP A 61 6.48 12.72 2.76
CA ASP A 61 5.83 11.54 2.20
C ASP A 61 6.70 10.87 1.15
N ARG A 62 7.36 11.65 0.32
CA ARG A 62 8.29 11.11 -0.69
C ARG A 62 9.50 10.45 -0.07
N ARG A 63 10.04 11.01 1.01
CA ARG A 63 11.16 10.40 1.73
C ARG A 63 10.76 9.09 2.38
N LYS A 64 9.55 9.06 2.95
CA LYS A 64 9.00 7.83 3.53
C LYS A 64 8.84 6.76 2.46
N LEU A 65 8.27 7.12 1.33
CA LEU A 65 8.10 6.19 0.20
C LEU A 65 9.44 5.66 -0.28
N ALA A 66 10.42 6.55 -0.46
CA ALA A 66 11.77 6.17 -0.88
C ALA A 66 12.40 5.18 0.10
N ALA A 67 12.27 5.42 1.40
CA ALA A 67 12.82 4.54 2.44
C ALA A 67 12.16 3.15 2.42
N VAL A 68 10.86 3.10 2.16
CA VAL A 68 10.11 1.83 2.02
C VAL A 68 10.59 1.09 0.77
N GLN A 69 10.77 1.80 -0.35
CA GLN A 69 11.27 1.20 -1.59
C GLN A 69 12.71 0.71 -1.43
N ASP A 70 13.55 1.45 -0.72
CA ASP A 70 14.93 1.05 -0.45
C ASP A 70 15.01 -0.22 0.40
N ALA A 71 13.98 -0.50 1.17
CA ALA A 71 13.86 -1.75 1.92
C ALA A 71 13.35 -2.92 1.06
N GLY A 72 13.17 -2.71 -0.24
CA GLY A 72 12.77 -3.76 -1.19
C GLY A 72 11.28 -3.91 -1.41
N TRP A 73 10.47 -2.97 -0.92
CA TRP A 73 9.02 -3.05 -1.05
C TRP A 73 8.50 -2.24 -2.22
N VAL A 74 7.49 -2.80 -2.89
CA VAL A 74 6.67 -2.05 -3.84
C VAL A 74 5.45 -1.54 -3.08
N SER A 75 5.29 -0.24 -2.97
CA SER A 75 4.16 0.37 -2.28
C SER A 75 3.13 0.87 -3.30
N VAL A 76 1.89 0.41 -3.15
CA VAL A 76 0.78 0.75 -4.05
C VAL A 76 -0.19 1.65 -3.28
N PRO A 77 -0.39 2.90 -3.72
CA PRO A 77 -1.35 3.76 -3.03
C PRO A 77 -2.79 3.30 -3.29
N VAL A 78 -3.62 3.37 -2.26
CA VAL A 78 -5.04 3.06 -2.33
C VAL A 78 -5.81 4.30 -1.91
N LEU A 79 -6.60 4.84 -2.82
CA LEU A 79 -7.38 6.04 -2.58
C LEU A 79 -8.82 5.69 -2.20
N PHE A 80 -9.50 6.62 -1.55
CA PHE A 80 -10.91 6.48 -1.22
C PHE A 80 -11.73 6.10 -2.45
N GLU A 81 -11.50 6.78 -3.58
CA GLU A 81 -12.23 6.54 -4.82
C GLU A 81 -12.01 5.14 -5.37
N ASP A 82 -10.82 4.59 -5.15
CA ASP A 82 -10.49 3.22 -5.59
C ASP A 82 -11.35 2.20 -4.84
N VAL A 83 -11.50 2.40 -3.54
CA VAL A 83 -12.27 1.47 -2.70
C VAL A 83 -13.76 1.60 -2.96
N ARG A 84 -14.26 2.84 -3.02
CA ARG A 84 -15.70 3.12 -3.08
C ARG A 84 -16.27 2.99 -4.50
N TYR A 85 -15.53 3.47 -5.50
CA TYR A 85 -16.08 3.62 -6.86
C TYR A 85 -15.39 2.76 -7.90
N ARG A 86 -14.17 2.29 -7.65
CA ARG A 86 -13.39 1.52 -8.62
C ARG A 86 -12.76 0.27 -8.01
N PRO A 87 -13.53 -0.54 -7.25
CA PRO A 87 -12.93 -1.68 -6.56
C PRO A 87 -12.34 -2.73 -7.50
N ALA A 88 -12.99 -2.98 -8.65
CA ALA A 88 -12.47 -3.95 -9.62
C ALA A 88 -11.13 -3.52 -10.21
N GLU A 89 -10.98 -2.21 -10.48
CA GLU A 89 -9.71 -1.67 -10.98
C GLU A 89 -8.61 -1.75 -9.92
N LEU A 90 -8.94 -1.49 -8.67
CA LEU A 90 -8.00 -1.62 -7.56
C LEU A 90 -7.50 -3.06 -7.44
N VAL A 91 -8.41 -4.02 -7.45
CA VAL A 91 -8.07 -5.44 -7.37
C VAL A 91 -7.20 -5.86 -8.55
N ALA A 92 -7.55 -5.43 -9.76
CA ALA A 92 -6.77 -5.75 -10.96
C ALA A 92 -5.35 -5.19 -10.88
N ARG A 93 -5.20 -3.96 -10.37
CA ARG A 93 -3.90 -3.32 -10.21
C ARG A 93 -3.05 -4.07 -9.19
N LEU A 94 -3.62 -4.44 -8.05
CA LEU A 94 -2.90 -5.20 -7.03
C LEU A 94 -2.51 -6.59 -7.54
N LYS A 95 -3.39 -7.25 -8.28
CA LYS A 95 -3.07 -8.54 -8.89
C LYS A 95 -1.88 -8.42 -9.85
N ARG A 96 -1.80 -7.34 -10.63
CA ARG A 96 -0.67 -7.14 -11.53
C ARG A 96 0.64 -7.01 -10.75
N HIS A 97 0.64 -6.25 -9.65
CA HIS A 97 1.84 -6.11 -8.82
C HIS A 97 2.25 -7.43 -8.18
N LEU A 98 1.29 -8.18 -7.64
CA LEU A 98 1.57 -9.48 -7.03
C LEU A 98 2.06 -10.49 -8.07
N HIS A 99 1.46 -10.50 -9.24
CA HIS A 99 1.89 -11.38 -10.34
C HIS A 99 3.30 -11.05 -10.81
N ARG A 100 3.60 -9.77 -10.98
CA ARG A 100 4.92 -9.30 -11.40
C ARG A 100 5.99 -9.68 -10.37
N ALA A 101 5.68 -9.59 -9.08
CA ALA A 101 6.60 -9.96 -8.01
C ALA A 101 6.88 -11.46 -7.97
N ALA A 102 5.94 -12.29 -8.43
CA ALA A 102 6.08 -13.76 -8.45
C ALA A 102 6.82 -14.26 -9.70
N ALA A 103 7.01 -13.40 -10.68
CA ALA A 103 7.64 -13.77 -11.96
C ALA A 103 9.16 -13.98 -11.86
#